data_2c5657791e346c97d594c6afa7ae07a5
#
_entry.id   2c5657791e346c97d594c6afa7ae07a5
#
_cell.length_a   1.000
_cell.length_b   1.000
_cell.length_c   1.000
_cell.angle_alpha   90.00
_cell.angle_beta   90.00
_cell.angle_gamma   90.00
#
_symmetry.space_group_name_H-M   'P 1'
#
loop_
_entity.id
_entity.type
_entity.pdbx_description
1 polymer ?
#
loop_
_entity_poly.entity_id
_entity_poly.type
_entity_poly.pdbx_seq_one_letter_code
_entity_poly.pdbx_strand_id
1 'polypeptide(L)'
;MDNKITRREALKGLFYGGIGLAASGPLLQSLGTNAGAANLPVRAPWKEAPEGSKIDTRTWSKLGETLGMLGLGCMRLPSKGGGGGGFGRNQPLDQEAVNEMVDYAIAHGINYFDTAPAYGESEVVTGRALSRHPRESFKIATKISNMNGAATLEAGKQMFETSLKNLQVDYVDFLLLHNIQNMAGYNSRFRTNGLFDWLLEQKAKGRIRHLGFSFHGTNADLPGLVDLYDWDFVQIQLNYADWKEMSAGWGGSAGVTSSEYLYNYLVGKGIPVLVMEPVKGGALASVSDGIAAVLRERHPDLTPAANALSFVGSLPGVMVTLSGMSNMEQLKENVSLFTGFKAFDDKEIDFMLTVADLYKSKGQIPCTACKYCMPCPQGVDIPGNFKIFNTASDVLTTAAEGSDKKSVANKQRAFLKLYRGQAKGTRADACVSCNACLPKCPQHISIPQHLHRISDIAAKL
;
A
#
# COMPACT_ATOMS: atom_id res chain seq x y z
N MET A 1 -9.89 39.22 22.75
CA MET A 1 -8.96 39.04 21.61
C MET A 1 -8.56 37.58 21.58
N ASP A 2 -9.36 36.76 20.91
CA ASP A 2 -9.12 35.31 20.82
C ASP A 2 -8.09 35.01 19.74
N ASN A 3 -6.90 34.63 20.18
CA ASN A 3 -5.84 34.15 19.29
C ASN A 3 -6.13 32.69 18.90
N LYS A 4 -6.88 32.48 17.84
CA LYS A 4 -7.02 31.16 17.22
C LYS A 4 -5.75 30.85 16.45
N ILE A 5 -4.87 30.05 17.04
CA ILE A 5 -3.72 29.45 16.36
C ILE A 5 -4.24 28.63 15.17
N THR A 6 -3.85 29.00 13.97
CA THR A 6 -4.24 28.24 12.77
C THR A 6 -3.49 26.90 12.73
N ARG A 7 -4.10 25.86 12.13
CA ARG A 7 -3.46 24.53 11.93
C ARG A 7 -2.06 24.62 11.30
N ARG A 8 -1.78 25.68 10.54
CA ARG A 8 -0.50 25.97 9.90
C ARG A 8 0.58 26.39 10.91
N GLU A 9 0.18 27.03 12.01
CA GLU A 9 1.11 27.47 13.08
C GLU A 9 1.38 26.35 14.08
N ALA A 10 0.40 25.48 14.34
CA ALA A 10 0.59 24.26 15.14
C ALA A 10 1.58 23.29 14.49
N LEU A 11 1.54 23.14 13.18
CA LEU A 11 2.52 22.34 12.42
C LEU A 11 3.94 22.96 12.45
N LYS A 12 4.08 24.27 12.47
CA LYS A 12 5.39 24.94 12.61
C LYS A 12 6.01 24.77 13.99
N GLY A 13 5.21 24.70 15.05
CA GLY A 13 5.68 24.48 16.41
C GLY A 13 6.29 23.11 16.66
N LEU A 14 5.90 22.09 15.90
CA LEU A 14 6.44 20.73 15.98
C LEU A 14 7.83 20.57 15.33
N PHE A 15 8.26 21.53 14.53
CA PHE A 15 9.55 21.46 13.82
C PHE A 15 10.76 21.94 14.64
N TYR A 16 10.59 22.58 15.81
CA TYR A 16 11.69 23.18 16.59
C TYR A 16 11.79 22.74 18.05
N GLY A 17 11.02 21.78 18.50
CA GLY A 17 11.04 21.30 19.88
C GLY A 17 11.50 19.86 20.01
N GLY A 18 12.81 19.61 19.95
CA GLY A 18 13.39 18.37 20.40
C GLY A 18 13.24 18.20 21.91
N ILE A 19 12.21 17.52 22.36
CA ILE A 19 12.13 17.01 23.74
C ILE A 19 11.82 15.52 23.64
N GLY A 20 12.86 14.72 23.94
CA GLY A 20 12.69 13.31 24.21
C GLY A 20 11.80 13.13 25.43
N LEU A 21 10.57 12.69 25.20
CA LEU A 21 9.73 12.15 26.24
C LEU A 21 9.71 10.63 26.10
N ALA A 22 10.46 9.99 26.98
CA ALA A 22 10.27 8.60 27.35
C ALA A 22 8.88 8.49 28.01
N ALA A 23 7.86 8.28 27.18
CA ALA A 23 6.51 7.95 27.65
C ALA A 23 6.38 6.43 27.75
N SER A 24 7.12 5.83 28.70
CA SER A 24 6.74 4.55 29.30
C SER A 24 5.67 4.86 30.36
N GLY A 25 4.45 5.17 29.91
CA GLY A 25 3.34 5.45 30.78
C GLY A 25 2.51 4.20 31.10
N PRO A 26 1.64 4.27 32.11
CA PRO A 26 0.83 3.13 32.61
C PRO A 26 -0.12 2.50 31.60
N LEU A 27 -0.30 3.05 30.40
CA LEU A 27 -1.19 2.51 29.35
C LEU A 27 -0.71 1.14 28.82
N LEU A 28 0.61 0.90 28.74
CA LEU A 28 1.14 -0.40 28.30
C LEU A 28 0.98 -1.50 29.35
N GLN A 29 0.92 -1.14 30.64
CA GLN A 29 0.70 -2.12 31.72
C GLN A 29 -0.76 -2.54 31.86
N SER A 30 -1.72 -1.68 31.50
CA SER A 30 -3.14 -2.02 31.55
C SER A 30 -3.61 -2.89 30.37
N LEU A 31 -2.89 -2.88 29.24
CA LEU A 31 -3.23 -3.67 28.06
C LEU A 31 -2.75 -5.16 28.15
N GLY A 32 -2.03 -5.51 29.21
CA GLY A 32 -1.44 -6.85 29.38
C GLY A 32 -2.22 -7.83 30.26
N THR A 33 -3.22 -7.40 30.99
CA THR A 33 -3.89 -8.26 31.98
C THR A 33 -5.42 -8.11 31.92
N ASN A 34 -6.08 -9.10 31.37
CA ASN A 34 -7.51 -9.37 31.32
C ASN A 34 -8.21 -9.16 29.96
N ALA A 35 -7.77 -9.85 28.93
CA ALA A 35 -8.70 -10.26 27.91
C ALA A 35 -8.90 -11.76 28.04
N GLY A 36 -9.87 -12.20 28.81
CA GLY A 36 -10.43 -13.51 28.67
C GLY A 36 -10.78 -13.69 27.18
N ALA A 37 -10.24 -14.75 26.55
CA ALA A 37 -10.56 -15.12 25.18
C ALA A 37 -12.01 -15.61 25.11
N ALA A 38 -12.96 -14.72 25.40
CA ALA A 38 -14.37 -14.91 25.06
C ALA A 38 -14.46 -14.75 23.55
N ASN A 39 -15.12 -15.70 22.88
CA ASN A 39 -15.48 -15.77 21.46
C ASN A 39 -15.94 -14.40 20.90
N LEU A 40 -14.99 -13.49 20.70
CA LEU A 40 -15.26 -12.24 20.02
C LEU A 40 -15.32 -12.56 18.51
N PRO A 41 -16.31 -12.06 17.78
CA PRO A 41 -16.38 -12.28 16.34
C PRO A 41 -15.05 -11.88 15.70
N VAL A 42 -14.50 -12.73 14.84
CA VAL A 42 -13.20 -12.56 14.17
C VAL A 42 -13.17 -11.31 13.28
N ARG A 43 -14.33 -10.74 12.99
CA ARG A 43 -14.52 -9.58 12.12
C ARG A 43 -15.50 -8.57 12.76
N ALA A 44 -15.16 -7.29 12.72
CA ALA A 44 -16.10 -6.23 13.07
C ALA A 44 -17.27 -6.23 12.08
N PRO A 45 -18.52 -6.08 12.51
CA PRO A 45 -19.67 -6.00 11.64
C PRO A 45 -19.70 -4.62 10.96
N TRP A 46 -19.07 -4.50 9.80
CA TRP A 46 -19.30 -3.31 8.96
C TRP A 46 -20.68 -3.39 8.31
N LYS A 47 -21.30 -2.25 8.09
CA LYS A 47 -22.60 -2.17 7.41
C LYS A 47 -22.37 -1.70 5.99
N GLU A 48 -23.06 -2.31 5.03
CA GLU A 48 -23.02 -1.85 3.65
C GLU A 48 -23.51 -0.39 3.55
N ALA A 49 -22.85 0.40 2.72
CA ALA A 49 -23.27 1.78 2.47
C ALA A 49 -24.71 1.80 1.92
N PRO A 50 -25.56 2.76 2.32
CA PRO A 50 -26.91 2.87 1.79
C PRO A 50 -26.92 2.94 0.27
N GLU A 51 -27.96 2.37 -0.36
CA GLU A 51 -28.14 2.46 -1.80
C GLU A 51 -28.17 3.92 -2.26
N GLY A 52 -27.45 4.23 -3.35
CA GLY A 52 -27.33 5.60 -3.89
C GLY A 52 -26.39 6.52 -3.12
N SER A 53 -25.84 6.10 -1.99
CA SER A 53 -24.83 6.89 -1.28
C SER A 53 -23.50 6.90 -2.05
N LYS A 54 -22.73 7.97 -1.84
CA LYS A 54 -21.40 8.12 -2.45
C LYS A 54 -20.35 8.36 -1.37
N ILE A 55 -19.12 7.93 -1.67
CA ILE A 55 -17.97 8.24 -0.84
C ILE A 55 -17.69 9.74 -0.81
N ASP A 56 -17.05 10.19 0.25
CA ASP A 56 -16.62 11.58 0.39
C ASP A 56 -15.53 11.91 -0.65
N THR A 57 -15.49 13.18 -1.04
CA THR A 57 -14.58 13.70 -2.06
C THR A 57 -13.65 14.77 -1.50
N ARG A 58 -12.54 15.01 -2.20
CA ARG A 58 -11.63 16.14 -1.99
C ARG A 58 -11.43 16.92 -3.27
N THR A 59 -11.51 18.25 -3.18
CA THR A 59 -11.24 19.15 -4.30
C THR A 59 -9.80 19.66 -4.22
N TRP A 60 -9.09 19.52 -5.33
CA TRP A 60 -7.70 19.93 -5.49
C TRP A 60 -7.62 21.07 -6.49
N SER A 61 -7.63 22.30 -6.01
CA SER A 61 -7.67 23.50 -6.86
C SER A 61 -6.48 23.61 -7.81
N LYS A 62 -5.27 23.17 -7.39
CA LYS A 62 -4.08 23.11 -8.25
C LYS A 62 -4.32 22.26 -9.52
N LEU A 63 -5.11 21.19 -9.40
CA LEU A 63 -5.40 20.27 -10.50
C LEU A 63 -6.72 20.59 -11.23
N GLY A 64 -7.59 21.40 -10.63
CA GLY A 64 -8.95 21.59 -11.10
C GLY A 64 -9.82 20.33 -10.97
N GLU A 65 -9.47 19.41 -10.07
CA GLU A 65 -10.11 18.10 -9.94
C GLU A 65 -10.81 17.93 -8.59
N THR A 66 -11.96 17.27 -8.62
CA THR A 66 -12.65 16.73 -7.43
C THR A 66 -12.61 15.21 -7.49
N LEU A 67 -11.93 14.59 -6.54
CA LEU A 67 -11.67 13.15 -6.54
C LEU A 67 -12.30 12.50 -5.30
N GLY A 68 -12.80 11.28 -5.47
CA GLY A 68 -13.18 10.43 -4.35
C GLY A 68 -11.97 10.18 -3.45
N MET A 69 -12.19 10.18 -2.14
CA MET A 69 -11.11 9.91 -1.17
C MET A 69 -10.55 8.49 -1.29
N LEU A 70 -11.35 7.55 -1.82
CA LEU A 70 -10.96 6.17 -2.15
C LEU A 70 -10.78 6.03 -3.66
N GLY A 71 -9.67 5.44 -4.10
CA GLY A 71 -9.42 5.04 -5.48
C GLY A 71 -9.31 3.53 -5.63
N LEU A 72 -9.68 2.99 -6.79
CA LEU A 72 -9.52 1.58 -7.11
C LEU A 72 -8.09 1.33 -7.65
N GLY A 73 -7.27 0.63 -6.84
CA GLY A 73 -5.96 0.15 -7.26
C GLY A 73 -6.07 -1.14 -8.07
N CYS A 74 -5.83 -1.07 -9.37
CA CYS A 74 -6.08 -2.19 -10.30
C CYS A 74 -4.94 -3.22 -10.35
N MET A 75 -3.93 -3.15 -9.49
CA MET A 75 -2.87 -4.15 -9.41
C MET A 75 -3.37 -5.52 -8.90
N ARG A 76 -4.46 -5.54 -8.12
CA ARG A 76 -4.97 -6.73 -7.41
C ARG A 76 -6.41 -7.08 -7.78
N LEU A 77 -6.81 -6.79 -9.01
CA LEU A 77 -8.14 -7.14 -9.53
C LEU A 77 -8.46 -8.64 -9.37
N PRO A 78 -9.74 -9.03 -9.28
CA PRO A 78 -10.13 -10.42 -9.16
C PRO A 78 -9.56 -11.29 -10.26
N SER A 79 -9.20 -12.53 -9.91
CA SER A 79 -8.72 -13.55 -10.86
C SER A 79 -9.61 -14.78 -10.84
N LYS A 80 -9.70 -15.47 -11.97
CA LYS A 80 -10.37 -16.79 -12.07
C LYS A 80 -9.71 -17.78 -11.10
N GLY A 81 -10.49 -18.40 -10.25
CA GLY A 81 -9.99 -19.31 -9.20
C GLY A 81 -9.80 -18.65 -7.82
N GLY A 82 -10.19 -17.39 -7.68
CA GLY A 82 -10.22 -16.68 -6.40
C GLY A 82 -8.89 -15.95 -6.05
N GLY A 83 -9.01 -14.96 -5.18
CA GLY A 83 -7.91 -14.07 -4.82
C GLY A 83 -7.64 -12.98 -5.86
N GLY A 84 -6.86 -11.95 -5.50
CA GLY A 84 -6.53 -10.87 -6.41
C GLY A 84 -5.48 -11.28 -7.44
N GLY A 85 -5.62 -10.83 -8.68
CA GLY A 85 -4.59 -10.84 -9.70
C GLY A 85 -3.37 -10.03 -9.25
N GLY A 86 -2.38 -9.88 -10.09
CA GLY A 86 -1.22 -9.05 -9.83
C GLY A 86 0.06 -9.66 -10.38
N PHE A 87 1.14 -8.94 -10.23
CA PHE A 87 2.45 -9.30 -10.75
C PHE A 87 2.85 -10.73 -10.33
N GLY A 88 3.18 -11.58 -11.30
CA GLY A 88 3.64 -12.96 -11.05
C GLY A 88 2.53 -13.95 -10.67
N ARG A 89 1.26 -13.67 -10.91
CA ARG A 89 0.17 -14.65 -10.81
C ARG A 89 -0.15 -15.22 -12.19
N ASN A 90 -0.20 -16.56 -12.29
CA ASN A 90 -0.48 -17.27 -13.54
C ASN A 90 -1.98 -17.44 -13.81
N GLN A 91 -2.85 -16.84 -13.01
CA GLN A 91 -4.30 -16.92 -13.19
C GLN A 91 -4.78 -15.71 -13.98
N PRO A 92 -5.54 -15.89 -15.05
CA PRO A 92 -6.13 -14.80 -15.81
C PRO A 92 -7.09 -13.99 -14.92
N LEU A 93 -7.18 -12.70 -15.19
CA LEU A 93 -8.13 -11.83 -14.51
C LEU A 93 -9.56 -12.22 -14.88
N ASP A 94 -10.49 -12.03 -13.93
CA ASP A 94 -11.91 -12.29 -14.12
C ASP A 94 -12.60 -11.01 -14.59
N GLN A 95 -12.83 -10.91 -15.90
CA GLN A 95 -13.42 -9.71 -16.51
C GLN A 95 -14.82 -9.41 -15.98
N GLU A 96 -15.64 -10.42 -15.70
CA GLU A 96 -17.01 -10.23 -15.21
C GLU A 96 -17.00 -9.67 -13.79
N ALA A 97 -16.21 -10.27 -12.90
CA ALA A 97 -16.02 -9.75 -11.55
C ALA A 97 -15.41 -8.32 -11.54
N VAL A 98 -14.50 -8.02 -12.47
CA VAL A 98 -13.95 -6.66 -12.62
C VAL A 98 -15.01 -5.68 -13.11
N ASN A 99 -15.86 -6.08 -14.05
CA ASN A 99 -16.98 -5.26 -14.53
C ASN A 99 -17.94 -4.90 -13.39
N GLU A 100 -18.36 -5.89 -12.61
CA GLU A 100 -19.25 -5.69 -11.44
C GLU A 100 -18.63 -4.74 -10.42
N MET A 101 -17.34 -4.92 -10.12
CA MET A 101 -16.62 -4.05 -9.18
C MET A 101 -16.49 -2.62 -9.69
N VAL A 102 -16.23 -2.41 -10.98
CA VAL A 102 -16.14 -1.08 -11.58
C VAL A 102 -17.51 -0.41 -11.60
N ASP A 103 -18.57 -1.14 -11.95
CA ASP A 103 -19.95 -0.63 -11.93
C ASP A 103 -20.33 -0.16 -10.51
N TYR A 104 -20.07 -0.99 -9.51
CA TYR A 104 -20.31 -0.63 -8.11
C TYR A 104 -19.46 0.57 -7.66
N ALA A 105 -18.19 0.59 -8.02
CA ALA A 105 -17.27 1.67 -7.65
C ALA A 105 -17.75 3.03 -8.18
N ILE A 106 -18.10 3.12 -9.47
CA ILE A 106 -18.58 4.34 -10.11
C ILE A 106 -19.92 4.76 -9.50
N ALA A 107 -20.86 3.82 -9.32
CA ALA A 107 -22.16 4.10 -8.72
C ALA A 107 -22.02 4.72 -7.32
N HIS A 108 -20.99 4.35 -6.56
CA HIS A 108 -20.73 4.86 -5.22
C HIS A 108 -19.68 5.99 -5.16
N GLY A 109 -19.33 6.60 -6.30
CA GLY A 109 -18.51 7.81 -6.35
C GLY A 109 -17.00 7.60 -6.35
N ILE A 110 -16.49 6.35 -6.46
CA ILE A 110 -15.10 6.12 -6.81
C ILE A 110 -14.91 6.57 -8.26
N ASN A 111 -14.09 7.57 -8.44
CA ASN A 111 -13.80 8.13 -9.76
C ASN A 111 -12.31 8.13 -10.14
N TYR A 112 -11.46 7.43 -9.38
CA TYR A 112 -10.02 7.31 -9.65
C TYR A 112 -9.62 5.84 -9.76
N PHE A 113 -9.06 5.45 -10.91
CA PHE A 113 -8.65 4.08 -11.24
C PHE A 113 -7.16 4.06 -11.59
N ASP A 114 -6.36 3.34 -10.78
CA ASP A 114 -4.90 3.29 -10.92
C ASP A 114 -4.44 1.95 -11.49
N THR A 115 -3.81 1.98 -12.65
CA THR A 115 -3.22 0.80 -13.30
C THR A 115 -1.78 1.05 -13.77
N ALA A 116 -1.17 0.08 -14.44
CA ALA A 116 0.15 0.20 -15.07
C ALA A 116 0.39 -0.94 -16.07
N PRO A 117 1.23 -0.74 -17.10
CA PRO A 117 1.70 -1.82 -17.98
C PRO A 117 2.37 -2.97 -17.22
N ALA A 118 3.03 -2.68 -16.10
CA ALA A 118 3.66 -3.68 -15.24
C ALA A 118 2.67 -4.59 -14.49
N TYR A 119 1.36 -4.32 -14.53
CA TYR A 119 0.35 -5.10 -13.80
C TYR A 119 -0.28 -6.22 -14.65
N GLY A 120 0.42 -6.70 -15.68
CA GLY A 120 -0.05 -7.75 -16.58
C GLY A 120 -1.24 -7.29 -17.42
N GLU A 121 -2.36 -8.01 -17.36
CA GLU A 121 -3.57 -7.70 -18.15
C GLU A 121 -4.42 -6.56 -17.57
N SER A 122 -3.96 -5.91 -16.49
CA SER A 122 -4.77 -4.93 -15.74
C SER A 122 -5.28 -3.78 -16.61
N GLU A 123 -4.45 -3.20 -17.49
CA GLU A 123 -4.91 -2.13 -18.39
C GLU A 123 -6.04 -2.59 -19.32
N VAL A 124 -5.92 -3.80 -19.87
CA VAL A 124 -6.91 -4.35 -20.81
C VAL A 124 -8.25 -4.58 -20.13
N VAL A 125 -8.26 -5.25 -18.95
CA VAL A 125 -9.51 -5.54 -18.25
C VAL A 125 -10.14 -4.30 -17.65
N THR A 126 -9.31 -3.35 -17.15
CA THR A 126 -9.78 -2.06 -16.63
C THR A 126 -10.37 -1.22 -17.77
N GLY A 127 -9.71 -1.15 -18.93
CA GLY A 127 -10.18 -0.43 -20.10
C GLY A 127 -11.54 -0.96 -20.57
N ARG A 128 -11.70 -2.28 -20.68
CA ARG A 128 -12.98 -2.92 -21.04
C ARG A 128 -14.08 -2.62 -20.03
N ALA A 129 -13.78 -2.63 -18.75
CA ALA A 129 -14.77 -2.32 -17.73
C ALA A 129 -15.20 -0.84 -17.77
N LEU A 130 -14.24 0.09 -17.87
CA LEU A 130 -14.47 1.52 -17.88
C LEU A 130 -15.13 2.01 -19.18
N SER A 131 -14.87 1.39 -20.34
CA SER A 131 -15.48 1.77 -21.63
C SER A 131 -17.01 1.59 -21.66
N ARG A 132 -17.60 0.94 -20.67
CA ARG A 132 -19.03 0.79 -20.47
C ARG A 132 -19.69 2.02 -19.82
N HIS A 133 -18.87 2.96 -19.34
CA HIS A 133 -19.30 4.16 -18.62
C HIS A 133 -18.93 5.45 -19.37
N PRO A 134 -19.65 6.56 -19.17
CA PRO A 134 -19.28 7.86 -19.73
C PRO A 134 -17.85 8.25 -19.34
N ARG A 135 -17.03 8.71 -20.29
CA ARG A 135 -15.60 9.01 -20.07
C ARG A 135 -15.35 10.04 -18.97
N GLU A 136 -16.26 10.97 -18.80
CA GLU A 136 -16.23 12.02 -17.78
C GLU A 136 -16.51 11.51 -16.36
N SER A 137 -17.12 10.34 -16.22
CA SER A 137 -17.46 9.78 -14.91
C SER A 137 -16.29 9.21 -14.14
N PHE A 138 -15.12 9.06 -14.80
CA PHE A 138 -13.93 8.48 -14.19
C PHE A 138 -12.63 9.15 -14.62
N LYS A 139 -11.60 8.97 -13.80
CA LYS A 139 -10.22 9.37 -14.06
C LYS A 139 -9.35 8.13 -14.12
N ILE A 140 -8.55 8.02 -15.19
CA ILE A 140 -7.58 6.94 -15.38
C ILE A 140 -6.19 7.42 -15.06
N ALA A 141 -5.51 6.66 -14.21
CA ALA A 141 -4.08 6.76 -13.97
C ALA A 141 -3.36 5.52 -14.53
N THR A 142 -2.36 5.74 -15.36
CA THR A 142 -1.41 4.69 -15.77
C THR A 142 0.03 5.19 -15.69
N LYS A 143 0.99 4.33 -16.04
CA LYS A 143 2.40 4.59 -15.73
C LYS A 143 3.31 4.24 -16.92
N ILE A 144 4.43 4.93 -17.03
CA ILE A 144 5.53 4.48 -17.89
C ILE A 144 6.43 3.54 -17.08
N SER A 145 6.29 2.24 -17.34
CA SER A 145 6.90 1.15 -16.56
C SER A 145 8.19 0.57 -17.20
N ASN A 146 9.04 1.44 -17.74
CA ASN A 146 10.29 1.05 -18.44
C ASN A 146 11.41 0.62 -17.46
N MET A 147 11.11 -0.33 -16.55
CA MET A 147 11.98 -0.70 -15.42
C MET A 147 13.12 -1.65 -15.77
N ASN A 148 13.01 -2.39 -16.87
CA ASN A 148 13.95 -3.46 -17.20
C ASN A 148 14.78 -3.12 -18.46
N GLY A 149 16.00 -2.65 -18.27
CA GLY A 149 16.98 -2.56 -19.33
C GLY A 149 16.81 -1.36 -20.27
N ALA A 150 16.95 -1.51 -21.56
CA ALA A 150 17.04 -0.43 -22.53
C ALA A 150 15.78 0.45 -22.60
N ALA A 151 15.66 1.41 -21.67
CA ALA A 151 14.66 2.44 -21.71
C ALA A 151 14.98 3.43 -22.84
N THR A 152 14.58 3.08 -24.08
CA THR A 152 14.72 3.97 -25.23
C THR A 152 13.51 4.89 -25.35
N LEU A 153 13.69 6.00 -26.05
CA LEU A 153 12.59 6.91 -26.36
C LEU A 153 11.44 6.18 -27.08
N GLU A 154 11.78 5.37 -28.08
CA GLU A 154 10.77 4.66 -28.89
C GLU A 154 10.02 3.61 -28.08
N ALA A 155 10.70 2.88 -27.19
CA ALA A 155 10.03 1.93 -26.30
C ALA A 155 9.08 2.65 -25.31
N GLY A 156 9.46 3.83 -24.80
CA GLY A 156 8.60 4.64 -23.94
C GLY A 156 7.36 5.17 -24.69
N LYS A 157 7.53 5.66 -25.92
CA LYS A 157 6.43 6.09 -26.79
C LYS A 157 5.47 4.93 -27.07
N GLN A 158 6.01 3.79 -27.50
CA GLN A 158 5.21 2.59 -27.79
C GLN A 158 4.44 2.12 -26.56
N MET A 159 5.03 2.18 -25.37
CA MET A 159 4.36 1.83 -24.13
C MET A 159 3.17 2.75 -23.86
N PHE A 160 3.32 4.06 -24.02
CA PHE A 160 2.23 5.03 -23.86
C PHE A 160 1.09 4.78 -24.85
N GLU A 161 1.40 4.59 -26.15
CA GLU A 161 0.38 4.29 -27.15
C GLU A 161 -0.33 2.97 -26.88
N THR A 162 0.41 1.95 -26.42
CA THR A 162 -0.17 0.66 -26.03
C THR A 162 -1.10 0.82 -24.82
N SER A 163 -0.72 1.63 -23.83
CA SER A 163 -1.58 1.92 -22.68
C SER A 163 -2.89 2.58 -23.09
N LEU A 164 -2.86 3.58 -23.96
CA LEU A 164 -4.09 4.22 -24.47
C LEU A 164 -4.99 3.21 -25.20
N LYS A 165 -4.40 2.36 -26.04
CA LYS A 165 -5.13 1.30 -26.74
C LYS A 165 -5.74 0.29 -25.78
N ASN A 166 -4.98 -0.20 -24.79
CA ASN A 166 -5.45 -1.16 -23.80
C ASN A 166 -6.58 -0.59 -22.95
N LEU A 167 -6.45 0.67 -22.56
CA LEU A 167 -7.44 1.41 -21.76
C LEU A 167 -8.65 1.90 -22.58
N GLN A 168 -8.58 1.83 -23.92
CA GLN A 168 -9.63 2.29 -24.86
C GLN A 168 -9.95 3.77 -24.68
N VAL A 169 -8.92 4.61 -24.56
CA VAL A 169 -9.05 6.07 -24.37
C VAL A 169 -8.07 6.84 -25.24
N ASP A 170 -8.41 8.09 -25.57
CA ASP A 170 -7.56 9.00 -26.34
C ASP A 170 -6.57 9.78 -25.46
N TYR A 171 -6.84 9.88 -24.16
CA TYR A 171 -6.01 10.56 -23.17
C TYR A 171 -6.12 9.89 -21.81
N VAL A 172 -5.09 10.08 -20.99
CA VAL A 172 -5.11 9.70 -19.57
C VAL A 172 -5.23 10.95 -18.70
N ASP A 173 -5.96 10.82 -17.59
CA ASP A 173 -6.08 11.94 -16.64
C ASP A 173 -4.79 12.08 -15.82
N PHE A 174 -4.17 10.98 -15.43
CA PHE A 174 -2.95 10.95 -14.64
C PHE A 174 -1.93 10.01 -15.26
N LEU A 175 -0.71 10.51 -15.52
CA LEU A 175 0.41 9.70 -15.94
C LEU A 175 1.52 9.75 -14.90
N LEU A 176 2.07 8.59 -14.54
CA LEU A 176 3.18 8.50 -13.59
C LEU A 176 4.45 7.98 -14.26
N LEU A 177 5.58 8.60 -13.95
CA LEU A 177 6.86 7.94 -14.10
C LEU A 177 6.94 6.84 -13.05
N HIS A 178 6.97 5.57 -13.49
CA HIS A 178 6.80 4.42 -12.61
C HIS A 178 8.07 4.10 -11.83
N ASN A 179 7.94 3.97 -10.50
CA ASN A 179 8.99 3.47 -9.62
C ASN A 179 10.30 4.28 -9.73
N ILE A 180 10.22 5.56 -9.43
CA ILE A 180 11.41 6.42 -9.32
C ILE A 180 11.98 6.27 -7.91
N GLN A 181 13.28 5.92 -7.85
CA GLN A 181 13.96 5.71 -6.58
C GLN A 181 14.93 6.85 -6.26
N ASN A 182 15.65 7.33 -7.27
CA ASN A 182 16.66 8.34 -7.12
C ASN A 182 16.91 9.07 -8.46
N MET A 183 17.75 10.07 -8.43
CA MET A 183 18.11 10.87 -9.61
C MET A 183 18.76 10.06 -10.73
N ALA A 184 19.60 9.07 -10.40
CA ALA A 184 20.25 8.23 -11.41
C ALA A 184 19.20 7.39 -12.18
N GLY A 185 18.24 6.82 -11.47
CA GLY A 185 17.12 6.07 -12.06
C GLY A 185 16.22 6.96 -12.93
N TYR A 186 15.92 8.18 -12.49
CA TYR A 186 15.20 9.16 -13.32
C TYR A 186 15.97 9.50 -14.59
N ASN A 187 17.25 9.87 -14.46
CA ASN A 187 18.08 10.27 -15.58
C ASN A 187 18.19 9.15 -16.63
N SER A 188 18.53 7.93 -16.23
CA SER A 188 18.73 6.81 -17.15
C SER A 188 17.46 6.38 -17.89
N ARG A 189 16.31 6.52 -17.24
CA ARG A 189 15.04 6.01 -17.76
C ARG A 189 14.20 7.05 -18.51
N PHE A 190 14.36 8.33 -18.20
CA PHE A 190 13.48 9.37 -18.70
C PHE A 190 14.21 10.59 -19.28
N ARG A 191 15.29 11.05 -18.64
CA ARG A 191 15.91 12.33 -19.04
C ARG A 191 16.86 12.18 -20.21
N THR A 192 17.84 11.28 -20.09
CA THR A 192 18.93 11.16 -21.07
C THR A 192 18.48 10.63 -22.43
N ASN A 193 17.39 9.88 -22.48
CA ASN A 193 16.79 9.35 -23.71
C ASN A 193 15.74 10.28 -24.34
N GLY A 194 15.46 11.45 -23.74
CA GLY A 194 14.48 12.43 -24.26
C GLY A 194 13.01 12.06 -24.00
N LEU A 195 12.73 10.96 -23.28
CA LEU A 195 11.35 10.51 -23.03
C LEU A 195 10.58 11.52 -22.18
N PHE A 196 11.21 12.14 -21.18
CA PHE A 196 10.54 13.13 -20.34
C PHE A 196 10.07 14.35 -21.16
N ASP A 197 10.91 14.87 -22.03
CA ASP A 197 10.56 16.02 -22.88
C ASP A 197 9.40 15.66 -23.83
N TRP A 198 9.42 14.45 -24.40
CA TRP A 198 8.29 13.96 -25.21
C TRP A 198 6.99 13.80 -24.39
N LEU A 199 7.05 13.37 -23.14
CA LEU A 199 5.87 13.31 -22.26
C LEU A 199 5.30 14.71 -21.98
N LEU A 200 6.16 15.73 -21.82
CA LEU A 200 5.70 17.11 -21.69
C LEU A 200 5.00 17.61 -22.97
N GLU A 201 5.46 17.20 -24.16
CA GLU A 201 4.74 17.48 -25.41
C GLU A 201 3.36 16.79 -25.43
N GLN A 202 3.25 15.55 -24.96
CA GLN A 202 1.95 14.87 -24.87
C GLN A 202 1.02 15.57 -23.86
N LYS A 203 1.55 16.09 -22.76
CA LYS A 203 0.79 16.91 -21.82
C LYS A 203 0.30 18.22 -22.47
N ALA A 204 1.16 18.91 -23.18
CA ALA A 204 0.79 20.12 -23.94
C ALA A 204 -0.29 19.86 -25.02
N LYS A 205 -0.29 18.66 -25.62
CA LYS A 205 -1.32 18.21 -26.59
C LYS A 205 -2.62 17.72 -25.92
N GLY A 206 -2.72 17.72 -24.59
CA GLY A 206 -3.89 17.28 -23.83
C GLY A 206 -4.06 15.74 -23.74
N ARG A 207 -3.08 14.95 -24.21
CA ARG A 207 -3.12 13.49 -24.11
C ARG A 207 -2.75 12.99 -22.69
N ILE A 208 -2.11 13.83 -21.91
CA ILE A 208 -1.83 13.67 -20.47
C ILE A 208 -2.36 14.92 -19.78
N ARG A 209 -3.28 14.78 -18.84
CA ARG A 209 -3.79 15.93 -18.10
C ARG A 209 -2.88 16.31 -16.95
N HIS A 210 -2.51 15.32 -16.13
CA HIS A 210 -1.66 15.50 -14.96
C HIS A 210 -0.47 14.55 -15.03
N LEU A 211 0.75 15.07 -14.77
CA LEU A 211 2.00 14.32 -14.79
C LEU A 211 2.63 14.27 -13.41
N GLY A 212 2.92 13.09 -12.93
CA GLY A 212 3.56 12.84 -11.64
C GLY A 212 4.51 11.65 -11.68
N PHE A 213 4.90 11.16 -10.53
CA PHE A 213 5.70 9.94 -10.43
C PHE A 213 5.33 9.13 -9.18
N SER A 214 5.59 7.83 -9.22
CA SER A 214 5.55 6.97 -8.04
C SER A 214 6.96 6.82 -7.46
N PHE A 215 7.09 7.16 -6.18
CA PHE A 215 8.37 7.23 -5.49
C PHE A 215 8.60 6.00 -4.61
N HIS A 216 9.81 5.43 -4.70
CA HIS A 216 10.25 4.28 -3.92
C HIS A 216 11.71 4.43 -3.43
N GLY A 217 12.20 5.64 -3.30
CA GLY A 217 13.54 5.96 -2.81
C GLY A 217 13.59 6.28 -1.33
N THR A 218 14.71 6.85 -0.90
CA THR A 218 14.93 7.28 0.47
C THR A 218 14.51 8.73 0.71
N ASN A 219 14.45 9.14 1.99
CA ASN A 219 14.19 10.55 2.33
C ASN A 219 15.13 11.52 1.64
N ALA A 220 16.40 11.13 1.46
CA ALA A 220 17.42 11.97 0.83
C ALA A 220 17.23 12.12 -0.69
N ASP A 221 16.59 11.15 -1.34
CA ASP A 221 16.41 11.15 -2.79
C ASP A 221 15.22 12.02 -3.26
N LEU A 222 14.21 12.21 -2.41
CA LEU A 222 12.96 12.88 -2.79
C LEU A 222 13.16 14.36 -3.17
N PRO A 223 13.91 15.20 -2.41
CA PRO A 223 14.02 16.62 -2.70
C PRO A 223 14.53 16.92 -4.11
N GLY A 224 15.61 16.25 -4.52
CA GLY A 224 16.18 16.45 -5.85
C GLY A 224 15.23 16.10 -7.00
N LEU A 225 14.39 15.08 -6.81
CA LEU A 225 13.38 14.69 -7.80
C LEU A 225 12.20 15.66 -7.84
N VAL A 226 11.78 16.17 -6.68
CA VAL A 226 10.67 17.13 -6.57
C VAL A 226 11.05 18.47 -7.22
N ASP A 227 12.29 18.92 -7.06
CA ASP A 227 12.76 20.22 -7.60
C ASP A 227 13.01 20.21 -9.12
N LEU A 228 12.90 19.04 -9.81
CA LEU A 228 13.11 18.92 -11.26
C LEU A 228 12.02 19.55 -12.12
N TYR A 229 10.79 19.55 -11.62
CA TYR A 229 9.61 19.95 -12.40
C TYR A 229 8.48 20.37 -11.46
N ASP A 230 7.56 21.19 -11.92
CA ASP A 230 6.33 21.51 -11.19
C ASP A 230 5.34 20.33 -11.30
N TRP A 231 5.60 19.30 -10.52
CA TRP A 231 4.79 18.08 -10.52
C TRP A 231 3.36 18.35 -10.09
N ASP A 232 2.40 17.80 -10.83
CA ASP A 232 0.99 17.91 -10.49
C ASP A 232 0.66 17.14 -9.20
N PHE A 233 1.31 15.98 -9.00
CA PHE A 233 1.13 15.12 -7.82
C PHE A 233 2.31 14.14 -7.69
N VAL A 234 2.42 13.51 -6.52
CA VAL A 234 3.40 12.42 -6.29
C VAL A 234 2.71 11.27 -5.56
N GLN A 235 2.97 10.05 -6.03
CA GLN A 235 2.49 8.82 -5.39
C GLN A 235 3.57 8.26 -4.47
N ILE A 236 3.22 8.05 -3.19
CA ILE A 236 4.13 7.46 -2.20
C ILE A 236 3.48 6.28 -1.48
N GLN A 237 4.29 5.36 -0.98
CA GLN A 237 3.87 4.36 -0.03
C GLN A 237 3.62 5.03 1.34
N LEU A 238 2.42 4.85 1.90
CA LEU A 238 2.07 5.42 3.19
C LEU A 238 1.05 4.55 3.92
N ASN A 239 1.39 4.18 5.15
CA ASN A 239 0.52 3.51 6.11
C ASN A 239 1.05 3.75 7.53
N TYR A 240 0.26 3.44 8.56
CA TYR A 240 0.65 3.70 9.94
C TYR A 240 1.91 2.93 10.38
N ALA A 241 2.13 1.71 9.87
CA ALA A 241 3.27 0.89 10.24
C ALA A 241 4.61 1.43 9.69
N ASP A 242 4.57 2.10 8.54
CA ASP A 242 5.73 2.68 7.88
C ASP A 242 5.87 4.20 8.16
N TRP A 243 5.04 4.76 9.02
CA TRP A 243 4.98 6.21 9.26
C TRP A 243 6.32 6.77 9.72
N LYS A 244 6.87 6.24 10.83
CA LYS A 244 8.16 6.71 11.38
C LYS A 244 9.36 6.15 10.63
N GLU A 245 9.30 4.91 10.22
CA GLU A 245 10.40 4.21 9.55
C GLU A 245 9.88 3.08 8.69
N MET A 246 10.24 3.10 7.43
CA MET A 246 10.04 2.00 6.49
C MET A 246 11.25 1.09 6.53
N SER A 247 11.03 -0.21 6.37
CA SER A 247 12.14 -1.13 6.08
C SER A 247 12.87 -0.61 4.83
N ALA A 248 14.20 -0.49 4.88
CA ALA A 248 15.04 0.22 3.92
C ALA A 248 14.58 0.16 2.45
N GLY A 249 14.66 1.29 1.74
CA GLY A 249 14.12 1.55 0.41
C GLY A 249 14.64 0.65 -0.74
N TRP A 250 14.02 0.66 -1.91
CA TRP A 250 14.41 -0.06 -3.14
C TRP A 250 15.84 0.32 -3.58
N GLY A 251 16.63 -0.67 -4.01
CA GLY A 251 17.89 -0.43 -4.72
C GLY A 251 19.13 -0.33 -3.87
N GLY A 252 19.08 -0.70 -2.58
CA GLY A 252 20.29 -0.76 -1.76
C GLY A 252 20.87 0.61 -1.41
N SER A 253 20.14 1.70 -1.61
CA SER A 253 20.53 3.01 -1.12
C SER A 253 20.56 2.98 0.41
N ALA A 254 21.72 3.15 0.99
CA ALA A 254 21.87 3.31 2.43
C ALA A 254 21.17 4.59 2.85
N GLY A 255 19.99 4.49 3.47
CA GLY A 255 19.26 5.67 3.90
C GLY A 255 17.97 5.33 4.63
N VAL A 256 17.55 6.23 5.49
CA VAL A 256 16.28 6.15 6.20
C VAL A 256 15.14 6.57 5.27
N THR A 257 14.05 5.83 5.29
CA THR A 257 12.80 6.21 4.63
C THR A 257 11.70 6.21 5.69
N SER A 258 10.87 7.25 5.70
CA SER A 258 9.65 7.28 6.50
C SER A 258 8.51 7.92 5.71
N SER A 259 7.32 7.35 5.81
CA SER A 259 6.14 7.93 5.15
C SER A 259 5.85 9.34 5.67
N GLU A 260 6.14 9.61 6.96
CA GLU A 260 5.97 10.92 7.58
C GLU A 260 6.82 11.99 6.90
N TYR A 261 8.12 11.69 6.68
CA TYR A 261 9.00 12.65 6.01
C TYR A 261 8.54 12.91 4.58
N LEU A 262 8.29 11.86 3.82
CA LEU A 262 7.86 11.97 2.42
C LEU A 262 6.56 12.79 2.30
N TYR A 263 5.58 12.46 3.13
CA TYR A 263 4.28 13.15 3.18
C TYR A 263 4.46 14.63 3.54
N ASN A 264 5.15 14.93 4.64
CA ASN A 264 5.31 16.31 5.12
C ASN A 264 6.11 17.15 4.12
N TYR A 265 7.14 16.57 3.47
CA TYR A 265 7.92 17.26 2.45
C TYR A 265 7.04 17.67 1.26
N LEU A 266 6.25 16.74 0.72
CA LEU A 266 5.37 16.99 -0.42
C LEU A 266 4.27 18.01 -0.07
N VAL A 267 3.61 17.84 1.05
CA VAL A 267 2.57 18.78 1.52
C VAL A 267 3.16 20.18 1.76
N GLY A 268 4.36 20.26 2.35
CA GLY A 268 5.08 21.51 2.54
C GLY A 268 5.42 22.24 1.21
N LYS A 269 5.57 21.50 0.13
CA LYS A 269 5.76 22.03 -1.24
C LYS A 269 4.41 22.30 -1.96
N GLY A 270 3.28 22.02 -1.34
CA GLY A 270 1.95 22.16 -1.96
C GLY A 270 1.64 21.09 -3.02
N ILE A 271 2.33 19.96 -3.00
CA ILE A 271 2.14 18.87 -3.96
C ILE A 271 1.12 17.87 -3.38
N PRO A 272 0.01 17.60 -4.09
CA PRO A 272 -0.95 16.58 -3.70
C PRO A 272 -0.33 15.19 -3.60
N VAL A 273 -0.66 14.45 -2.53
CA VAL A 273 -0.11 13.12 -2.28
C VAL A 273 -1.13 12.05 -2.67
N LEU A 274 -0.74 11.19 -3.60
CA LEU A 274 -1.47 9.96 -3.93
C LEU A 274 -0.86 8.82 -3.11
N VAL A 275 -1.69 8.06 -2.40
CA VAL A 275 -1.17 7.02 -1.49
C VAL A 275 -1.36 5.64 -2.07
N MET A 276 -0.24 4.91 -2.21
CA MET A 276 -0.23 3.46 -2.46
C MET A 276 0.08 2.69 -1.16
N GLU A 277 -0.31 1.43 -1.11
CA GLU A 277 -0.09 0.50 0.02
C GLU A 277 -0.64 0.97 1.39
N PRO A 278 -1.84 1.55 1.46
CA PRO A 278 -2.42 2.01 2.73
C PRO A 278 -2.64 0.86 3.72
N VAL A 279 -2.84 -0.37 3.22
CA VAL A 279 -2.98 -1.60 4.01
C VAL A 279 -1.76 -2.53 3.88
N LYS A 280 -0.61 -2.00 3.40
CA LYS A 280 0.67 -2.73 3.27
C LYS A 280 0.50 -4.08 2.56
N GLY A 281 -0.13 -4.04 1.37
CA GLY A 281 -0.40 -5.24 0.56
C GLY A 281 -1.35 -6.25 1.20
N GLY A 282 -2.12 -5.85 2.21
CA GLY A 282 -3.03 -6.70 2.99
C GLY A 282 -2.44 -7.15 4.33
N ALA A 283 -1.17 -6.86 4.62
CA ALA A 283 -0.55 -7.24 5.90
C ALA A 283 -1.22 -6.55 7.10
N LEU A 284 -1.67 -5.30 6.93
CA LEU A 284 -2.40 -4.56 7.95
C LEU A 284 -3.90 -4.92 8.02
N ALA A 285 -4.43 -5.65 7.05
CA ALA A 285 -5.77 -6.23 7.11
C ALA A 285 -5.78 -7.59 7.82
N SER A 286 -4.62 -8.26 7.93
CA SER A 286 -4.45 -9.59 8.52
C SER A 286 -3.39 -9.57 9.62
N VAL A 287 -3.57 -8.68 10.60
CA VAL A 287 -2.70 -8.55 11.77
C VAL A 287 -2.88 -9.70 12.75
N SER A 288 -1.97 -9.87 13.72
CA SER A 288 -2.10 -10.88 14.77
C SER A 288 -3.31 -10.61 15.67
N ASP A 289 -3.86 -11.67 16.30
CA ASP A 289 -5.05 -11.59 17.18
C ASP A 289 -4.87 -10.54 18.29
N GLY A 290 -3.65 -10.41 18.84
CA GLY A 290 -3.35 -9.42 19.88
C GLY A 290 -3.47 -7.99 19.37
N ILE A 291 -2.99 -7.70 18.14
CA ILE A 291 -3.15 -6.39 17.53
C ILE A 291 -4.62 -6.15 17.15
N ALA A 292 -5.29 -7.17 16.58
CA ALA A 292 -6.71 -7.09 16.25
C ALA A 292 -7.58 -6.81 17.49
N ALA A 293 -7.23 -7.38 18.65
CA ALA A 293 -7.91 -7.13 19.91
C ALA A 293 -7.74 -5.67 20.37
N VAL A 294 -6.52 -5.13 20.32
CA VAL A 294 -6.23 -3.73 20.66
C VAL A 294 -6.98 -2.75 19.75
N LEU A 295 -6.99 -3.01 18.45
CA LEU A 295 -7.75 -2.20 17.49
C LEU A 295 -9.26 -2.24 17.77
N ARG A 296 -9.82 -3.42 18.07
CA ARG A 296 -11.24 -3.61 18.35
C ARG A 296 -11.69 -2.96 19.66
N GLU A 297 -10.84 -2.98 20.67
CA GLU A 297 -11.12 -2.32 21.95
C GLU A 297 -11.31 -0.81 21.76
N ARG A 298 -10.48 -0.19 20.91
CA ARG A 298 -10.55 1.24 20.62
C ARG A 298 -11.60 1.60 19.58
N HIS A 299 -11.67 0.81 18.50
CA HIS A 299 -12.55 1.02 17.36
C HIS A 299 -13.38 -0.24 17.07
N PRO A 300 -14.43 -0.51 17.88
CA PRO A 300 -15.20 -1.77 17.81
C PRO A 300 -15.91 -1.99 16.45
N ASP A 301 -16.21 -0.90 15.74
CA ASP A 301 -16.91 -0.93 14.47
C ASP A 301 -15.96 -0.95 13.23
N LEU A 302 -14.64 -0.91 13.46
CA LEU A 302 -13.65 -0.90 12.37
C LEU A 302 -12.86 -2.20 12.32
N THR A 303 -12.73 -2.77 11.12
CA THR A 303 -11.78 -3.85 10.86
C THR A 303 -10.33 -3.34 10.94
N PRO A 304 -9.32 -4.20 11.02
CA PRO A 304 -7.92 -3.78 10.88
C PRO A 304 -7.65 -3.04 9.57
N ALA A 305 -8.26 -3.45 8.44
CA ALA A 305 -8.15 -2.76 7.17
C ALA A 305 -8.76 -1.35 7.23
N ALA A 306 -9.97 -1.23 7.80
CA ALA A 306 -10.65 0.06 7.98
C ALA A 306 -9.83 1.02 8.86
N ASN A 307 -9.19 0.54 9.95
CA ASN A 307 -8.29 1.34 10.76
C ASN A 307 -7.09 1.88 9.95
N ALA A 308 -6.47 1.05 9.12
CA ALA A 308 -5.34 1.45 8.28
C ALA A 308 -5.76 2.49 7.22
N LEU A 309 -6.92 2.30 6.60
CA LEU A 309 -7.48 3.23 5.63
C LEU A 309 -7.90 4.55 6.29
N SER A 310 -8.48 4.50 7.51
CA SER A 310 -8.84 5.70 8.28
C SER A 310 -7.61 6.53 8.62
N PHE A 311 -6.51 5.90 9.03
CA PHE A 311 -5.25 6.61 9.27
C PHE A 311 -4.82 7.43 8.05
N VAL A 312 -4.78 6.81 6.87
CA VAL A 312 -4.39 7.46 5.62
C VAL A 312 -5.40 8.52 5.20
N GLY A 313 -6.69 8.17 5.21
CA GLY A 313 -7.78 9.09 4.83
C GLY A 313 -7.87 10.32 5.72
N SER A 314 -7.37 10.27 6.96
CA SER A 314 -7.37 11.41 7.89
C SER A 314 -6.31 12.46 7.59
N LEU A 315 -5.33 12.16 6.76
CA LEU A 315 -4.25 13.08 6.41
C LEU A 315 -4.71 14.09 5.35
N PRO A 316 -4.73 15.42 5.64
CA PRO A 316 -5.33 16.42 4.75
C PRO A 316 -4.67 16.54 3.37
N GLY A 317 -3.36 16.26 3.28
CA GLY A 317 -2.60 16.33 2.03
C GLY A 317 -2.75 15.09 1.13
N VAL A 318 -3.46 14.06 1.58
CA VAL A 318 -3.72 12.87 0.77
C VAL A 318 -4.82 13.17 -0.25
N MET A 319 -4.48 13.05 -1.52
CA MET A 319 -5.38 13.28 -2.64
C MET A 319 -6.36 12.12 -2.81
N VAL A 320 -5.83 10.91 -2.92
CA VAL A 320 -6.59 9.67 -3.05
C VAL A 320 -5.87 8.57 -2.28
N THR A 321 -6.64 7.77 -1.56
CA THR A 321 -6.18 6.54 -0.90
C THR A 321 -6.44 5.36 -1.85
N LEU A 322 -5.40 4.79 -2.46
CA LEU A 322 -5.54 3.65 -3.36
C LEU A 322 -5.67 2.35 -2.57
N SER A 323 -6.76 1.65 -2.77
CA SER A 323 -6.94 0.30 -2.23
C SER A 323 -7.03 -0.75 -3.34
N GLY A 324 -6.19 -1.79 -3.23
CA GLY A 324 -6.18 -2.93 -4.13
C GLY A 324 -7.20 -3.99 -3.69
N MET A 325 -8.46 -3.71 -3.88
CA MET A 325 -9.58 -4.60 -3.54
C MET A 325 -9.66 -5.75 -4.55
N SER A 326 -9.66 -6.98 -4.06
CA SER A 326 -9.60 -8.20 -4.88
C SER A 326 -10.95 -8.92 -4.99
N ASN A 327 -11.99 -8.41 -4.36
CA ASN A 327 -13.35 -8.93 -4.40
C ASN A 327 -14.36 -7.84 -4.01
N MET A 328 -15.63 -8.11 -4.28
CA MET A 328 -16.74 -7.20 -4.02
C MET A 328 -16.91 -6.88 -2.52
N GLU A 329 -16.63 -7.83 -1.63
CA GLU A 329 -16.76 -7.62 -0.19
C GLU A 329 -15.80 -6.55 0.32
N GLN A 330 -14.52 -6.60 -0.09
CA GLN A 330 -13.53 -5.57 0.25
C GLN A 330 -13.91 -4.20 -0.33
N LEU A 331 -14.46 -4.16 -1.55
CA LEU A 331 -14.91 -2.93 -2.18
C LEU A 331 -16.07 -2.31 -1.39
N LYS A 332 -17.08 -3.10 -1.04
CA LYS A 332 -18.24 -2.65 -0.25
C LYS A 332 -17.84 -2.14 1.13
N GLU A 333 -16.94 -2.85 1.81
CA GLU A 333 -16.40 -2.42 3.11
C GLU A 333 -15.70 -1.06 3.00
N ASN A 334 -14.82 -0.91 2.02
CA ASN A 334 -14.06 0.33 1.85
C ASN A 334 -14.97 1.49 1.42
N VAL A 335 -15.94 1.26 0.54
CA VAL A 335 -16.98 2.26 0.18
C VAL A 335 -17.76 2.68 1.42
N SER A 336 -18.19 1.73 2.25
CA SER A 336 -18.88 2.04 3.50
C SER A 336 -18.04 2.92 4.42
N LEU A 337 -16.75 2.65 4.56
CA LEU A 337 -15.83 3.45 5.37
C LEU A 337 -15.72 4.90 4.89
N PHE A 338 -15.62 5.10 3.57
CA PHE A 338 -15.45 6.43 2.98
C PHE A 338 -16.77 7.17 2.69
N THR A 339 -17.92 6.57 2.98
CA THR A 339 -19.24 7.22 2.92
C THR A 339 -19.52 7.92 4.26
N GLY A 340 -19.55 9.26 4.26
CA GLY A 340 -19.64 10.06 5.48
C GLY A 340 -18.40 9.86 6.37
N PHE A 341 -17.22 9.92 5.77
CA PHE A 341 -15.93 9.61 6.38
C PHE A 341 -15.65 10.47 7.62
N LYS A 342 -15.31 9.80 8.71
CA LYS A 342 -14.92 10.44 9.95
C LYS A 342 -13.40 10.35 10.12
N ALA A 343 -12.74 11.49 9.92
CA ALA A 343 -11.30 11.57 10.10
C ALA A 343 -10.90 11.30 11.55
N PHE A 344 -9.83 10.54 11.73
CA PHE A 344 -9.16 10.41 13.03
C PHE A 344 -8.61 11.76 13.46
N ASP A 345 -8.80 12.10 14.73
CA ASP A 345 -8.15 13.24 15.36
C ASP A 345 -6.69 12.90 15.75
N ASP A 346 -5.99 13.88 16.34
CA ASP A 346 -4.59 13.69 16.72
C ASP A 346 -4.40 12.54 17.73
N LYS A 347 -5.38 12.30 18.62
CA LYS A 347 -5.32 11.21 19.61
C LYS A 347 -5.47 9.84 18.95
N GLU A 348 -6.34 9.76 17.95
CA GLU A 348 -6.51 8.52 17.18
C GLU A 348 -5.29 8.26 16.28
N ILE A 349 -4.68 9.30 15.71
CA ILE A 349 -3.41 9.17 14.98
C ILE A 349 -2.30 8.65 15.92
N ASP A 350 -2.15 9.24 17.12
CA ASP A 350 -1.17 8.78 18.12
C ASP A 350 -1.44 7.34 18.57
N PHE A 351 -2.70 6.98 18.75
CA PHE A 351 -3.08 5.59 19.04
C PHE A 351 -2.63 4.65 17.92
N MET A 352 -2.87 5.00 16.65
CA MET A 352 -2.43 4.19 15.51
C MET A 352 -0.90 4.07 15.43
N LEU A 353 -0.15 5.09 15.83
CA LEU A 353 1.32 5.01 15.94
C LEU A 353 1.77 4.07 17.07
N THR A 354 1.04 4.02 18.20
CA THR A 354 1.28 3.00 19.24
C THR A 354 1.01 1.58 18.70
N VAL A 355 -0.03 1.41 17.90
CA VAL A 355 -0.31 0.14 17.20
C VAL A 355 0.81 -0.21 16.21
N ALA A 356 1.41 0.79 15.55
CA ALA A 356 2.56 0.57 14.67
C ALA A 356 3.77 0.01 15.43
N ASP A 357 4.07 0.55 16.60
CA ASP A 357 5.15 0.06 17.45
C ASP A 357 4.86 -1.38 17.93
N LEU A 358 3.62 -1.65 18.31
CA LEU A 358 3.19 -3.01 18.66
C LEU A 358 3.32 -3.98 17.46
N TYR A 359 2.95 -3.55 16.25
CA TYR A 359 3.09 -4.33 15.02
C TYR A 359 4.56 -4.70 14.76
N LYS A 360 5.48 -3.73 14.89
CA LYS A 360 6.92 -3.96 14.74
C LYS A 360 7.48 -4.88 15.83
N SER A 361 7.06 -4.71 17.08
CA SER A 361 7.53 -5.51 18.23
C SER A 361 7.12 -6.98 18.15
N LYS A 362 6.02 -7.31 17.47
CA LYS A 362 5.53 -8.69 17.27
C LYS A 362 6.32 -9.48 16.22
N GLY A 363 7.39 -8.91 15.67
CA GLY A 363 8.33 -9.61 14.80
C GLY A 363 7.74 -10.05 13.46
N GLN A 364 6.66 -9.41 12.99
CA GLN A 364 6.09 -9.68 11.67
C GLN A 364 7.05 -9.29 10.56
N ILE A 365 7.09 -10.10 9.50
CA ILE A 365 7.86 -9.80 8.31
C ILE A 365 7.01 -8.86 7.45
N PRO A 366 7.49 -7.65 7.08
CA PRO A 366 6.69 -6.62 6.41
C PRO A 366 6.49 -6.90 4.92
N CYS A 367 6.14 -8.13 4.57
CA CYS A 367 5.91 -8.55 3.19
C CYS A 367 4.53 -8.13 2.69
N THR A 368 4.48 -7.36 1.59
CA THR A 368 3.24 -6.92 0.95
C THR A 368 2.70 -7.92 -0.07
N ALA A 369 3.33 -9.09 -0.20
CA ALA A 369 3.00 -10.13 -1.18
C ALA A 369 2.90 -9.59 -2.63
N CYS A 370 3.67 -8.55 -2.98
CA CYS A 370 3.72 -7.96 -4.33
C CYS A 370 4.30 -8.92 -5.38
N LYS A 371 5.04 -9.97 -4.95
CA LYS A 371 5.66 -11.02 -5.77
C LYS A 371 6.78 -10.58 -6.72
N TYR A 372 7.31 -9.36 -6.59
CA TYR A 372 8.47 -8.96 -7.41
C TYR A 372 9.69 -9.86 -7.23
N CYS A 373 9.84 -10.48 -6.06
CA CYS A 373 10.87 -11.48 -5.78
C CYS A 373 10.64 -12.85 -6.46
N MET A 374 9.49 -13.04 -7.12
CA MET A 374 9.14 -14.28 -7.79
C MET A 374 9.37 -14.19 -9.31
N PRO A 375 9.60 -15.33 -10.03
CA PRO A 375 9.80 -16.66 -9.43
C PRO A 375 11.16 -16.75 -8.72
N CYS A 376 11.19 -17.48 -7.60
CA CYS A 376 12.45 -17.83 -6.95
C CYS A 376 13.17 -18.91 -7.79
N PRO A 377 14.48 -18.78 -8.10
CA PRO A 377 15.21 -19.80 -8.86
C PRO A 377 15.21 -21.19 -8.22
N GLN A 378 15.04 -21.24 -6.89
CA GLN A 378 14.95 -22.49 -6.12
C GLN A 378 13.51 -22.95 -5.85
N GLY A 379 12.53 -22.30 -6.44
CA GLY A 379 11.12 -22.69 -6.29
C GLY A 379 10.45 -22.25 -5.00
N VAL A 380 11.14 -21.55 -4.07
CA VAL A 380 10.56 -21.12 -2.79
C VAL A 380 9.39 -20.17 -3.00
N ASP A 381 8.22 -20.46 -2.39
CA ASP A 381 7.12 -19.49 -2.30
C ASP A 381 7.42 -18.47 -1.19
N ILE A 382 8.24 -17.46 -1.52
CA ILE A 382 8.69 -16.46 -0.55
C ILE A 382 7.52 -15.76 0.15
N PRO A 383 6.52 -15.18 -0.55
CA PRO A 383 5.40 -14.52 0.10
C PRO A 383 4.52 -15.46 0.92
N GLY A 384 4.33 -16.70 0.45
CA GLY A 384 3.54 -17.72 1.14
C GLY A 384 4.17 -18.11 2.47
N ASN A 385 5.50 -18.31 2.52
CA ASN A 385 6.22 -18.60 3.75
C ASN A 385 6.11 -17.45 4.76
N PHE A 386 6.25 -16.20 4.29
CA PHE A 386 6.12 -15.02 5.16
C PHE A 386 4.70 -14.84 5.69
N LYS A 387 3.69 -15.08 4.84
CA LYS A 387 2.29 -15.04 5.27
C LYS A 387 2.01 -16.06 6.38
N ILE A 388 2.45 -17.31 6.20
CA ILE A 388 2.29 -18.38 7.19
C ILE A 388 2.99 -18.03 8.51
N PHE A 389 4.22 -17.52 8.44
CA PHE A 389 4.97 -17.09 9.62
C PHE A 389 4.25 -15.96 10.36
N ASN A 390 3.76 -14.96 9.66
CA ASN A 390 3.10 -13.80 10.25
C ASN A 390 1.81 -14.15 10.99
N THR A 391 1.14 -15.27 10.68
CA THR A 391 -0.06 -15.71 11.43
C THR A 391 0.24 -16.10 12.88
N ALA A 392 1.50 -16.40 13.20
CA ALA A 392 1.92 -16.85 14.53
C ALA A 392 3.19 -16.13 15.01
N SER A 393 3.61 -15.03 14.37
CA SER A 393 4.87 -14.34 14.66
C SER A 393 4.98 -13.91 16.13
N ASP A 394 3.88 -13.52 16.73
CA ASP A 394 3.78 -13.12 18.15
C ASP A 394 4.18 -14.23 19.14
N VAL A 395 4.05 -15.50 18.78
CA VAL A 395 4.42 -16.66 19.62
C VAL A 395 5.68 -17.38 19.13
N LEU A 396 6.15 -17.04 17.93
CA LEU A 396 7.34 -17.62 17.32
C LEU A 396 8.62 -16.80 17.58
N THR A 397 8.47 -15.49 17.88
CA THR A 397 9.59 -14.56 17.93
C THR A 397 9.84 -13.94 19.30
N THR A 398 8.83 -13.86 20.14
CA THR A 398 8.95 -13.36 21.53
C THR A 398 8.74 -14.52 22.49
N ALA A 399 9.57 -14.60 23.53
CA ALA A 399 9.23 -15.44 24.67
C ALA A 399 7.84 -14.98 25.14
N ALA A 400 6.87 -15.89 25.08
CA ALA A 400 5.47 -15.60 25.40
C ALA A 400 5.29 -15.41 26.93
N GLU A 401 6.03 -14.45 27.51
CA GLU A 401 5.90 -14.09 28.91
C GLU A 401 4.46 -13.58 29.14
N GLY A 402 3.74 -14.31 30.00
CA GLY A 402 2.35 -13.99 30.33
C GLY A 402 1.27 -14.57 29.39
N SER A 403 1.64 -15.25 28.33
CA SER A 403 0.65 -15.89 27.41
C SER A 403 0.23 -17.27 27.95
N ASP A 404 -1.05 -17.63 27.76
CA ASP A 404 -1.54 -18.99 28.06
C ASP A 404 -0.78 -20.04 27.22
N LYS A 405 -0.10 -20.98 27.93
CA LYS A 405 0.71 -22.04 27.30
C LYS A 405 -0.06 -22.86 26.27
N LYS A 406 -1.37 -23.08 26.49
CA LYS A 406 -2.24 -23.84 25.58
C LYS A 406 -2.49 -23.05 24.29
N SER A 407 -2.70 -21.74 24.40
CA SER A 407 -2.86 -20.85 23.25
C SER A 407 -1.59 -20.79 22.40
N VAL A 408 -0.43 -20.64 23.04
CA VAL A 408 0.88 -20.66 22.37
C VAL A 408 1.10 -21.97 21.62
N ALA A 409 0.88 -23.12 22.27
CA ALA A 409 1.03 -24.43 21.66
C ALA A 409 0.08 -24.66 20.49
N ASN A 410 -1.14 -24.11 20.55
CA ASN A 410 -2.12 -24.20 19.46
C ASN A 410 -1.67 -23.40 18.24
N LYS A 411 -1.19 -22.17 18.45
CA LYS A 411 -0.66 -21.31 17.35
C LYS A 411 0.59 -21.93 16.72
N GLN A 412 1.49 -22.49 17.51
CA GLN A 412 2.68 -23.19 17.01
C GLN A 412 2.30 -24.42 16.17
N ARG A 413 1.33 -25.21 16.61
CA ARG A 413 0.81 -26.36 15.84
C ARG A 413 0.13 -25.91 14.54
N ALA A 414 -0.66 -24.83 14.58
CA ALA A 414 -1.28 -24.28 13.39
C ALA A 414 -0.25 -23.79 12.37
N PHE A 415 0.80 -23.08 12.84
CA PHE A 415 1.93 -22.69 12.00
C PHE A 415 2.60 -23.90 11.35
N LEU A 416 2.97 -24.92 12.14
CA LEU A 416 3.59 -26.14 11.61
C LEU A 416 2.72 -26.88 10.60
N LYS A 417 1.41 -26.98 10.85
CA LYS A 417 0.47 -27.59 9.92
C LYS A 417 0.46 -26.87 8.57
N LEU A 418 0.40 -25.53 8.58
CA LEU A 418 0.42 -24.72 7.37
C LEU A 418 1.78 -24.81 6.66
N TYR A 419 2.87 -24.69 7.41
CA TYR A 419 4.24 -24.75 6.86
C TYR A 419 4.53 -26.11 6.22
N ARG A 420 4.25 -27.21 6.93
CA ARG A 420 4.45 -28.58 6.43
C ARG A 420 3.47 -28.98 5.33
N GLY A 421 2.30 -28.32 5.26
CA GLY A 421 1.30 -28.51 4.21
C GLY A 421 1.68 -27.89 2.85
N GLN A 422 2.70 -27.02 2.80
CA GLN A 422 3.21 -26.51 1.53
C GLN A 422 3.89 -27.63 0.72
N ALA A 423 3.89 -27.53 -0.61
CA ALA A 423 4.58 -28.46 -1.50
C ALA A 423 6.08 -28.50 -1.16
N LYS A 424 6.67 -29.70 -1.26
CA LYS A 424 8.12 -29.88 -1.07
C LYS A 424 8.87 -29.03 -2.09
N GLY A 425 9.90 -28.29 -1.64
CA GLY A 425 10.67 -27.35 -2.48
C GLY A 425 10.10 -25.93 -2.54
N THR A 426 8.86 -25.67 -2.06
CA THR A 426 8.33 -24.32 -1.95
C THR A 426 8.49 -23.72 -0.55
N ARG A 427 8.96 -24.49 0.42
CA ARG A 427 9.16 -24.11 1.81
C ARG A 427 10.42 -23.27 1.97
N ALA A 428 10.52 -22.60 3.11
CA ALA A 428 11.65 -21.77 3.48
C ALA A 428 12.99 -22.52 3.53
N ASP A 429 12.98 -23.82 3.87
CA ASP A 429 14.14 -24.71 3.92
C ASP A 429 14.81 -24.96 2.56
N ALA A 430 14.12 -24.70 1.46
CA ALA A 430 14.71 -24.79 0.10
C ALA A 430 15.51 -23.52 -0.29
N CYS A 431 15.63 -22.51 0.57
CA CYS A 431 16.41 -21.32 0.30
C CYS A 431 17.91 -21.57 0.41
N VAL A 432 18.66 -21.30 -0.67
CA VAL A 432 20.13 -21.45 -0.73
C VAL A 432 20.88 -20.12 -0.61
N SER A 433 20.23 -19.04 -0.17
CA SER A 433 20.83 -17.70 -0.03
C SER A 433 21.48 -17.14 -1.31
N CYS A 434 20.94 -17.44 -2.48
CA CYS A 434 21.46 -16.92 -3.75
C CYS A 434 21.26 -15.40 -3.95
N ASN A 435 20.51 -14.74 -3.07
CA ASN A 435 20.24 -13.31 -3.01
C ASN A 435 19.52 -12.72 -4.25
N ALA A 436 19.11 -13.51 -5.23
CA ALA A 436 18.42 -13.05 -6.44
C ALA A 436 17.09 -12.31 -6.16
N CYS A 437 16.50 -12.52 -4.99
CA CYS A 437 15.27 -11.88 -4.53
C CYS A 437 15.49 -10.50 -3.89
N LEU A 438 16.69 -10.21 -3.34
CA LEU A 438 16.97 -8.97 -2.60
C LEU A 438 16.76 -7.71 -3.46
N PRO A 439 17.38 -7.57 -4.66
CA PRO A 439 17.23 -6.36 -5.46
C PRO A 439 15.82 -6.20 -6.04
N LYS A 440 14.96 -7.21 -5.93
CA LYS A 440 13.59 -7.19 -6.44
C LYS A 440 12.56 -6.84 -5.37
N CYS A 441 12.95 -6.84 -4.09
CA CYS A 441 12.00 -6.62 -3.00
C CYS A 441 11.78 -5.13 -2.72
N PRO A 442 10.55 -4.59 -2.95
CA PRO A 442 10.26 -3.17 -2.70
C PRO A 442 10.18 -2.81 -1.21
N GLN A 443 10.11 -3.82 -0.35
CA GLN A 443 10.08 -3.66 1.09
C GLN A 443 11.46 -3.90 1.73
N HIS A 444 12.50 -4.14 0.93
CA HIS A 444 13.90 -4.43 1.35
C HIS A 444 14.03 -5.46 2.46
N ILE A 445 13.13 -6.40 2.47
CA ILE A 445 13.16 -7.52 3.39
C ILE A 445 14.45 -8.31 3.13
N SER A 446 15.20 -8.58 4.18
CA SER A 446 16.33 -9.53 4.15
C SER A 446 15.81 -10.95 3.96
N ILE A 447 15.24 -11.20 2.75
CA ILE A 447 14.45 -12.40 2.44
C ILE A 447 15.17 -13.70 2.83
N PRO A 448 16.44 -13.96 2.46
CA PRO A 448 17.10 -15.20 2.83
C PRO A 448 17.22 -15.39 4.34
N GLN A 449 17.56 -14.32 5.09
CA GLN A 449 17.68 -14.38 6.56
C GLN A 449 16.35 -14.75 7.22
N HIS A 450 15.24 -14.16 6.74
CA HIS A 450 13.91 -14.50 7.25
C HIS A 450 13.48 -15.92 6.87
N LEU A 451 13.79 -16.39 5.67
CA LEU A 451 13.51 -17.77 5.27
C LEU A 451 14.29 -18.77 6.15
N HIS A 452 15.57 -18.55 6.38
CA HIS A 452 16.36 -19.40 7.32
C HIS A 452 15.79 -19.37 8.72
N ARG A 453 15.43 -18.18 9.25
CA ARG A 453 14.77 -18.06 10.55
C ARG A 453 13.48 -18.87 10.63
N ILE A 454 12.63 -18.82 9.59
CA ILE A 454 11.38 -19.60 9.52
C ILE A 454 11.70 -21.10 9.53
N SER A 455 12.67 -21.54 8.73
CA SER A 455 13.11 -22.94 8.68
C SER A 455 13.62 -23.42 10.02
N ASP A 456 14.49 -22.64 10.69
CA ASP A 456 15.05 -22.98 12.00
C ASP A 456 13.97 -23.09 13.08
N ILE A 457 12.98 -22.19 13.07
CA ILE A 457 11.84 -22.24 13.98
C ILE A 457 11.01 -23.48 13.71
N ALA A 458 10.71 -23.78 12.45
CA ALA A 458 9.92 -24.96 12.07
C ALA A 458 10.62 -26.28 12.37
N ALA A 459 11.95 -26.29 12.39
CA ALA A 459 12.76 -27.47 12.76
C ALA A 459 12.82 -27.71 14.28
N LYS A 460 12.68 -26.64 15.09
CA LYS A 460 12.70 -26.71 16.57
C LYS A 460 11.35 -27.04 17.20
N LEU A 461 10.26 -26.87 16.45
CA LEU A 461 8.88 -27.16 16.86
C LEU A 461 8.44 -28.55 16.39
#